data_c9c90ded82cba403695d18130555636a
#
_entry.id   c9c90ded82cba403695d18130555636a
#
_cell.length_a   1.000
_cell.length_b   1.000
_cell.length_c   1.000
_cell.angle_alpha   90.00
_cell.angle_beta   90.00
_cell.angle_gamma   90.00
#
_symmetry.space_group_name_H-M   'P 1'
#
loop_
_entity.id
_entity.type
_entity.pdbx_description
1 polymer ?
#
loop_
_entity_poly.entity_id
_entity_poly.type
_entity_poly.pdbx_seq_one_letter_code
_entity_poly.pdbx_strand_id
1 'polypeptide(L)'
;MQEEGYIAEDASVDLLENKIVLIVPAGNESGYTSFEDIVNADMIAIGDPESVPAGQYGKEALENLDLWSSAEGKLSLGTNVTEVLNWVAEGSADAGIVYATDAASMTDKVSVVAEAPEESVSRVIYPVAELKETKNKDAAEAFMEFLQSGEALDVFKAAGFSVNAQE
;
A
#
# COMPACT_ATOMS: atom_id res chain seq x y z
N MET A 1 -4.91 8.68 19.18
CA MET A 1 -3.72 9.26 19.86
C MET A 1 -3.77 10.79 19.97
N GLN A 2 -4.08 11.54 18.91
CA GLN A 2 -4.31 12.99 19.01
C GLN A 2 -5.55 13.29 19.87
N GLU A 3 -6.68 12.67 19.59
CA GLU A 3 -7.93 12.81 20.36
C GLU A 3 -7.80 12.43 21.83
N GLU A 4 -6.89 11.54 22.16
CA GLU A 4 -6.57 11.11 23.54
C GLU A 4 -5.50 11.98 24.19
N GLY A 5 -4.97 13.00 23.48
CA GLY A 5 -4.03 13.97 23.99
C GLY A 5 -2.58 13.51 24.12
N TYR A 6 -2.21 12.35 23.57
CA TYR A 6 -0.82 11.85 23.60
C TYR A 6 0.09 12.57 22.60
N ILE A 7 -0.46 13.15 21.54
CA ILE A 7 0.24 13.92 20.51
C ILE A 7 -0.35 15.34 20.48
N ALA A 8 0.47 16.36 20.29
CA ALA A 8 -0.03 17.73 20.10
C ALA A 8 -0.73 17.85 18.73
N GLU A 9 -1.70 18.78 18.63
CA GLU A 9 -2.53 18.92 17.41
C GLU A 9 -1.71 19.13 16.13
N ASP A 10 -0.58 19.87 16.24
CA ASP A 10 0.26 20.20 15.09
C ASP A 10 1.62 19.46 15.09
N ALA A 11 1.75 18.36 15.85
CA ALA A 11 3.01 17.63 16.00
C ALA A 11 3.12 16.38 15.09
N SER A 12 2.17 16.19 14.20
CA SER A 12 2.18 15.08 13.25
C SER A 12 2.62 15.57 11.87
N VAL A 13 3.54 14.83 11.25
CA VAL A 13 4.00 15.07 9.88
C VAL A 13 3.62 13.86 9.03
N ASP A 14 2.92 14.07 7.92
CA ASP A 14 2.64 13.05 6.93
C ASP A 14 3.93 12.75 6.16
N LEU A 15 4.70 11.77 6.66
CA LEU A 15 6.06 11.52 6.21
C LEU A 15 6.10 10.76 4.88
N LEU A 16 5.33 9.67 4.79
CA LEU A 16 5.33 8.76 3.65
C LEU A 16 3.92 8.48 3.17
N GLU A 17 3.84 8.06 1.92
CA GLU A 17 2.63 7.53 1.31
C GLU A 17 2.94 6.18 0.66
N ASN A 18 2.00 5.23 0.73
CA ASN A 18 2.06 4.00 -0.04
C ASN A 18 1.04 4.07 -1.17
N LYS A 19 1.21 3.23 -2.17
CA LYS A 19 0.27 3.09 -3.29
C LYS A 19 -0.35 1.70 -3.27
N ILE A 20 -1.61 1.63 -3.70
CA ILE A 20 -2.28 0.37 -3.99
C ILE A 20 -1.96 0.01 -5.44
N VAL A 21 -1.48 -1.20 -5.66
CA VAL A 21 -1.04 -1.64 -6.98
C VAL A 21 -1.69 -2.98 -7.36
N LEU A 22 -1.95 -3.13 -8.65
CA LEU A 22 -2.27 -4.40 -9.28
C LEU A 22 -0.97 -5.11 -9.61
N ILE A 23 -0.84 -6.34 -9.13
CA ILE A 23 0.28 -7.23 -9.44
C ILE A 23 -0.20 -8.48 -10.18
N VAL A 24 0.71 -9.03 -10.97
CA VAL A 24 0.56 -10.31 -11.66
C VAL A 24 1.85 -11.12 -11.49
N PRO A 25 1.86 -12.44 -11.78
CA PRO A 25 3.10 -13.22 -11.84
C PRO A 25 4.15 -12.57 -12.74
N ALA A 26 5.42 -12.76 -12.43
CA ALA A 26 6.53 -12.20 -13.18
C ALA A 26 6.43 -12.54 -14.66
N GLY A 27 6.71 -11.54 -15.53
CA GLY A 27 6.59 -11.70 -17.00
C GLY A 27 5.27 -11.22 -17.56
N ASN A 28 4.21 -11.07 -16.72
CA ASN A 28 2.89 -10.61 -17.15
C ASN A 28 2.40 -11.28 -18.44
N GLU A 29 2.37 -12.61 -18.47
CA GLU A 29 1.92 -13.39 -19.65
C GLU A 29 0.47 -13.07 -20.02
N SER A 30 -0.36 -12.63 -19.05
CA SER A 30 -1.73 -12.17 -19.28
C SER A 30 -1.80 -10.90 -20.13
N GLY A 31 -0.71 -10.13 -20.21
CA GLY A 31 -0.64 -8.89 -21.00
C GLY A 31 -1.48 -7.75 -20.42
N TYR A 32 -1.76 -7.74 -19.11
CA TYR A 32 -2.50 -6.66 -18.46
C TYR A 32 -1.69 -5.37 -18.48
N THR A 33 -2.34 -4.24 -18.70
CA THR A 33 -1.73 -2.92 -18.89
C THR A 33 -2.36 -1.82 -18.04
N SER A 34 -3.49 -2.08 -17.43
CA SER A 34 -4.23 -1.14 -16.59
C SER A 34 -4.79 -1.82 -15.33
N PHE A 35 -5.21 -1.03 -14.36
CA PHE A 35 -5.81 -1.55 -13.13
C PHE A 35 -7.16 -2.25 -13.42
N GLU A 36 -7.90 -1.77 -14.42
CA GLU A 36 -9.18 -2.31 -14.83
C GLU A 36 -9.06 -3.71 -15.46
N ASP A 37 -7.89 -4.08 -15.97
CA ASP A 37 -7.66 -5.40 -16.54
C ASP A 37 -7.82 -6.54 -15.53
N ILE A 38 -7.83 -6.23 -14.21
CA ILE A 38 -8.05 -7.19 -13.14
C ILE A 38 -9.31 -8.04 -13.34
N VAL A 39 -10.35 -7.48 -13.95
CA VAL A 39 -11.61 -8.21 -14.19
C VAL A 39 -11.45 -9.37 -15.19
N ASN A 40 -10.35 -9.40 -15.95
CA ASN A 40 -10.04 -10.48 -16.89
C ASN A 40 -9.37 -11.69 -16.22
N ALA A 41 -8.90 -11.54 -14.97
CA ALA A 41 -8.36 -12.65 -14.19
C ALA A 41 -9.45 -13.66 -13.83
N ASP A 42 -9.09 -14.94 -13.78
CA ASP A 42 -9.98 -16.00 -13.28
C ASP A 42 -9.94 -16.09 -11.77
N MET A 43 -8.76 -15.84 -11.17
CA MET A 43 -8.57 -15.80 -9.72
C MET A 43 -7.82 -14.53 -9.31
N ILE A 44 -8.44 -13.75 -8.41
CA ILE A 44 -7.93 -12.47 -7.92
C ILE A 44 -7.63 -12.59 -6.42
N ALA A 45 -6.41 -12.31 -6.00
CA ALA A 45 -6.03 -12.31 -4.60
C ALA A 45 -6.11 -10.89 -4.01
N ILE A 46 -6.83 -10.72 -2.90
CA ILE A 46 -6.81 -9.49 -2.09
C ILE A 46 -6.76 -9.86 -0.61
N GLY A 47 -6.30 -8.95 0.24
CA GLY A 47 -6.51 -9.09 1.69
C GLY A 47 -8.00 -9.10 2.00
N ASP A 48 -8.40 -9.83 3.05
CA ASP A 48 -9.80 -9.81 3.50
C ASP A 48 -10.21 -8.37 3.88
N PRO A 49 -11.17 -7.75 3.18
CA PRO A 49 -11.56 -6.36 3.43
C PRO A 49 -12.11 -6.10 4.83
N GLU A 50 -12.55 -7.13 5.55
CA GLU A 50 -13.07 -6.97 6.91
C GLU A 50 -11.96 -6.88 7.97
N SER A 51 -10.73 -7.33 7.65
CA SER A 51 -9.66 -7.47 8.64
C SER A 51 -8.28 -6.96 8.18
N VAL A 52 -8.06 -6.84 6.87
CA VAL A 52 -6.75 -6.48 6.29
C VAL A 52 -6.84 -5.10 5.62
N PRO A 53 -6.06 -4.09 6.07
CA PRO A 53 -6.12 -2.75 5.51
C PRO A 53 -5.89 -2.68 3.99
N ALA A 54 -4.92 -3.42 3.46
CA ALA A 54 -4.70 -3.48 2.00
C ALA A 54 -5.92 -4.01 1.25
N GLY A 55 -6.69 -4.93 1.84
CA GLY A 55 -7.95 -5.43 1.30
C GLY A 55 -9.06 -4.40 1.32
N GLN A 56 -9.12 -3.56 2.38
CA GLN A 56 -10.07 -2.44 2.46
C GLN A 56 -9.83 -1.45 1.34
N TYR A 57 -8.57 -1.02 1.14
CA TYR A 57 -8.20 -0.13 0.04
C TYR A 57 -8.42 -0.78 -1.34
N GLY A 58 -8.11 -2.07 -1.49
CA GLY A 58 -8.36 -2.81 -2.72
C GLY A 58 -9.85 -2.87 -3.08
N LYS A 59 -10.71 -3.12 -2.08
CA LYS A 59 -12.17 -3.09 -2.24
C LYS A 59 -12.63 -1.68 -2.60
N GLU A 60 -12.19 -0.65 -1.89
CA GLU A 60 -12.52 0.75 -2.17
C GLU A 60 -12.19 1.11 -3.62
N ALA A 61 -10.98 0.77 -4.10
CA ALA A 61 -10.59 1.02 -5.48
C ALA A 61 -11.49 0.31 -6.49
N LEU A 62 -11.80 -0.97 -6.26
CA LEU A 62 -12.68 -1.74 -7.15
C LEU A 62 -14.12 -1.23 -7.14
N GLU A 63 -14.63 -0.76 -5.99
CA GLU A 63 -15.98 -0.18 -5.89
C GLU A 63 -16.05 1.16 -6.62
N ASN A 64 -15.08 2.06 -6.41
CA ASN A 64 -15.05 3.38 -7.03
C ASN A 64 -14.80 3.35 -8.55
N LEU A 65 -14.22 2.25 -9.05
CA LEU A 65 -14.04 1.99 -10.49
C LEU A 65 -15.19 1.17 -11.10
N ASP A 66 -16.27 0.88 -10.36
CA ASP A 66 -17.38 0.02 -10.78
C ASP A 66 -16.96 -1.42 -11.17
N LEU A 67 -15.82 -1.92 -10.65
CA LEU A 67 -15.26 -3.23 -10.97
C LEU A 67 -15.61 -4.32 -9.95
N TRP A 68 -16.05 -3.95 -8.74
CA TRP A 68 -16.28 -4.88 -7.63
C TRP A 68 -17.20 -6.04 -8.02
N SER A 69 -18.36 -5.74 -8.62
CA SER A 69 -19.34 -6.77 -9.01
C SER A 69 -18.81 -7.78 -10.03
N SER A 70 -17.81 -7.40 -10.83
CA SER A 70 -17.16 -8.28 -11.79
C SER A 70 -16.03 -9.11 -11.16
N ALA A 71 -15.47 -8.63 -10.07
CA ALA A 71 -14.34 -9.24 -9.36
C ALA A 71 -14.77 -10.14 -8.20
N GLU A 72 -15.85 -9.79 -7.45
CA GLU A 72 -16.22 -10.43 -6.18
C GLU A 72 -16.36 -11.95 -6.24
N GLY A 73 -16.89 -12.48 -7.34
CA GLY A 73 -17.04 -13.93 -7.54
C GLY A 73 -15.73 -14.70 -7.83
N LYS A 74 -14.61 -13.96 -7.97
CA LYS A 74 -13.29 -14.49 -8.33
C LYS A 74 -12.24 -14.26 -7.22
N LEU A 75 -12.67 -13.68 -6.09
CA LEU A 75 -11.77 -13.26 -5.01
C LEU A 75 -11.29 -14.44 -4.17
N SER A 76 -9.99 -14.48 -3.93
CA SER A 76 -9.35 -15.22 -2.84
C SER A 76 -8.93 -14.24 -1.76
N LEU A 77 -9.47 -14.41 -0.54
CA LEU A 77 -9.27 -13.50 0.57
C LEU A 77 -8.11 -13.97 1.47
N GLY A 78 -7.02 -13.22 1.47
CA GLY A 78 -5.86 -13.48 2.32
C GLY A 78 -6.02 -12.88 3.72
N THR A 79 -5.46 -13.55 4.72
CA THR A 79 -5.46 -13.07 6.12
C THR A 79 -4.45 -11.95 6.37
N ASN A 80 -3.56 -11.71 5.42
CA ASN A 80 -2.59 -10.62 5.39
C ASN A 80 -2.09 -10.39 3.96
N VAL A 81 -1.41 -9.27 3.74
CA VAL A 81 -0.94 -8.89 2.40
C VAL A 81 0.18 -9.79 1.89
N THR A 82 1.00 -10.36 2.78
CA THR A 82 2.08 -11.28 2.39
C THR A 82 1.53 -12.58 1.79
N GLU A 83 0.41 -13.06 2.29
CA GLU A 83 -0.29 -14.22 1.74
C GLU A 83 -0.78 -13.95 0.32
N VAL A 84 -1.39 -12.79 0.08
CA VAL A 84 -1.80 -12.33 -1.25
C VAL A 84 -0.62 -12.28 -2.22
N LEU A 85 0.48 -11.66 -1.79
CA LEU A 85 1.71 -11.55 -2.58
C LEU A 85 2.27 -12.93 -2.97
N ASN A 86 2.29 -13.88 -2.01
CA ASN A 86 2.76 -15.24 -2.27
C ASN A 86 1.87 -15.99 -3.27
N TRP A 87 0.55 -15.88 -3.17
CA TRP A 87 -0.36 -16.54 -4.11
C TRP A 87 -0.14 -16.09 -5.57
N VAL A 88 0.08 -14.79 -5.77
CA VAL A 88 0.42 -14.27 -7.10
C VAL A 88 1.83 -14.73 -7.51
N ALA A 89 2.82 -14.65 -6.62
CA ALA A 89 4.21 -15.05 -6.89
C ALA A 89 4.35 -16.53 -7.27
N GLU A 90 3.47 -17.37 -6.76
CA GLU A 90 3.43 -18.83 -7.03
C GLU A 90 2.49 -19.21 -8.19
N GLY A 91 1.79 -18.24 -8.77
CA GLY A 91 0.80 -18.48 -9.83
C GLY A 91 -0.47 -19.16 -9.35
N SER A 92 -0.76 -19.13 -8.04
CA SER A 92 -2.03 -19.62 -7.49
C SER A 92 -3.15 -18.61 -7.64
N ALA A 93 -2.82 -17.35 -7.91
CA ALA A 93 -3.74 -16.31 -8.36
C ALA A 93 -3.17 -15.63 -9.59
N ASP A 94 -4.04 -15.26 -10.53
CA ASP A 94 -3.66 -14.63 -11.81
C ASP A 94 -3.29 -13.15 -11.62
N ALA A 95 -3.90 -12.52 -10.62
CA ALA A 95 -3.68 -11.13 -10.26
C ALA A 95 -3.91 -10.92 -8.77
N GLY A 96 -3.39 -9.82 -8.23
CA GLY A 96 -3.64 -9.44 -6.84
C GLY A 96 -3.51 -7.95 -6.60
N ILE A 97 -4.09 -7.49 -5.49
CA ILE A 97 -3.97 -6.12 -5.02
C ILE A 97 -3.18 -6.09 -3.72
N VAL A 98 -2.08 -5.35 -3.72
CA VAL A 98 -1.15 -5.19 -2.60
C VAL A 98 -0.67 -3.75 -2.50
N TYR A 99 0.15 -3.44 -1.49
CA TYR A 99 0.90 -2.18 -1.48
C TYR A 99 2.11 -2.23 -2.42
N ALA A 100 2.51 -1.09 -2.95
CA ALA A 100 3.72 -0.96 -3.78
C ALA A 100 4.97 -1.46 -3.05
N THR A 101 5.07 -1.22 -1.73
CA THR A 101 6.16 -1.72 -0.89
C THR A 101 6.22 -3.24 -0.81
N ASP A 102 5.07 -3.93 -0.79
CA ASP A 102 5.03 -5.39 -0.81
C ASP A 102 5.50 -5.92 -2.16
N ALA A 103 5.01 -5.33 -3.25
CA ALA A 103 5.46 -5.69 -4.61
C ALA A 103 6.96 -5.48 -4.79
N ALA A 104 7.52 -4.38 -4.24
CA ALA A 104 8.94 -4.08 -4.29
C ALA A 104 9.82 -5.13 -3.58
N SER A 105 9.26 -5.90 -2.64
CA SER A 105 9.96 -6.98 -1.94
C SER A 105 10.15 -8.27 -2.75
N MET A 106 9.41 -8.45 -3.86
CA MET A 106 9.41 -9.66 -4.69
C MET A 106 9.45 -9.37 -6.20
N THR A 107 10.22 -8.40 -6.63
CA THR A 107 10.31 -7.95 -8.03
C THR A 107 10.80 -9.01 -9.02
N ASP A 108 11.40 -10.08 -8.54
CA ASP A 108 11.79 -11.26 -9.32
C ASP A 108 10.65 -12.25 -9.56
N LYS A 109 9.54 -12.16 -8.81
CA LYS A 109 8.42 -13.09 -8.84
C LYS A 109 7.09 -12.47 -9.25
N VAL A 110 6.94 -11.17 -9.05
CA VAL A 110 5.72 -10.44 -9.43
C VAL A 110 6.07 -9.22 -10.27
N SER A 111 5.15 -8.83 -11.14
CA SER A 111 5.22 -7.59 -11.91
C SER A 111 4.09 -6.66 -11.48
N VAL A 112 4.41 -5.40 -11.21
CA VAL A 112 3.39 -4.36 -11.04
C VAL A 112 2.87 -3.97 -12.43
N VAL A 113 1.55 -4.04 -12.61
CA VAL A 113 0.86 -3.65 -13.83
C VAL A 113 0.53 -2.18 -13.83
N ALA A 114 -0.14 -1.73 -12.76
CA ALA A 114 -0.61 -0.35 -12.61
C ALA A 114 -0.82 -0.01 -11.13
N GLU A 115 -0.74 1.28 -10.82
CA GLU A 115 -1.26 1.84 -9.56
C GLU A 115 -2.77 2.02 -9.68
N ALA A 116 -3.49 1.92 -8.56
CA ALA A 116 -4.89 2.32 -8.49
C ALA A 116 -4.99 3.82 -8.80
N PRO A 117 -5.93 4.26 -9.66
CA PRO A 117 -6.14 5.68 -9.93
C PRO A 117 -6.35 6.48 -8.64
N GLU A 118 -5.75 7.66 -8.55
CA GLU A 118 -5.74 8.48 -7.31
C GLU A 118 -7.15 8.78 -6.77
N GLU A 119 -8.13 8.99 -7.66
CA GLU A 119 -9.53 9.20 -7.28
C GLU A 119 -10.28 7.93 -6.87
N SER A 120 -9.71 6.74 -7.09
CA SER A 120 -10.38 5.47 -6.80
C SER A 120 -10.13 4.95 -5.40
N VAL A 121 -9.13 5.48 -4.69
CA VAL A 121 -8.73 4.99 -3.37
C VAL A 121 -8.26 6.12 -2.48
N SER A 122 -8.60 6.03 -1.20
CA SER A 122 -8.10 6.95 -0.17
C SER A 122 -6.57 6.85 -0.05
N ARG A 123 -5.92 7.98 0.21
CA ARG A 123 -4.47 8.04 0.37
C ARG A 123 -3.99 7.19 1.55
N VAL A 124 -2.98 6.37 1.32
CA VAL A 124 -2.36 5.52 2.36
C VAL A 124 -1.19 6.28 3.01
N ILE A 125 -1.49 7.10 3.99
CA ILE A 125 -0.53 7.98 4.65
C ILE A 125 0.11 7.31 5.88
N TYR A 126 1.41 7.49 6.03
CA TYR A 126 2.20 7.10 7.19
C TYR A 126 2.67 8.35 7.94
N PRO A 127 1.92 8.80 8.95
CA PRO A 127 2.30 9.93 9.74
C PRO A 127 3.35 9.56 10.78
N VAL A 128 4.24 10.49 11.10
CA VAL A 128 5.15 10.43 12.25
C VAL A 128 4.84 11.57 13.21
N ALA A 129 4.93 11.30 14.51
CA ALA A 129 4.70 12.32 15.53
C ALA A 129 5.52 12.04 16.79
N GLU A 130 5.89 13.12 17.50
CA GLU A 130 6.46 13.03 18.83
C GLU A 130 5.35 12.90 19.88
N LEU A 131 5.59 12.04 20.88
CA LEU A 131 4.69 11.92 22.04
C LEU A 131 4.95 13.06 23.04
N LYS A 132 3.90 13.71 23.53
CA LYS A 132 3.97 14.82 24.52
C LYS A 132 4.78 14.47 25.76
N GLU A 133 4.66 13.26 26.25
CA GLU A 133 5.25 12.78 27.50
C GLU A 133 6.63 12.12 27.29
N THR A 134 7.26 12.33 26.12
CA THR A 134 8.60 11.77 25.88
C THR A 134 9.61 12.39 26.88
N LYS A 135 10.48 11.52 27.44
CA LYS A 135 11.57 11.94 28.32
C LYS A 135 12.85 12.27 27.55
N ASN A 136 12.85 12.03 26.24
CA ASN A 136 14.01 12.19 25.35
C ASN A 136 13.66 13.13 24.20
N LYS A 137 13.13 14.31 24.52
CA LYS A 137 12.60 15.27 23.56
C LYS A 137 13.61 15.63 22.47
N ASP A 138 14.81 16.05 22.85
CA ASP A 138 15.87 16.45 21.90
C ASP A 138 16.23 15.31 20.93
N ALA A 139 16.25 14.06 21.42
CA ALA A 139 16.53 12.90 20.58
C ALA A 139 15.34 12.54 19.64
N ALA A 140 14.10 12.73 20.09
CA ALA A 140 12.91 12.52 19.28
C ALA A 140 12.83 13.55 18.15
N GLU A 141 13.05 14.84 18.47
CA GLU A 141 13.09 15.92 17.48
C GLU A 141 14.20 15.68 16.44
N ALA A 142 15.44 15.38 16.88
CA ALA A 142 16.55 15.08 15.98
C ALA A 142 16.27 13.88 15.08
N PHE A 143 15.59 12.84 15.58
CA PHE A 143 15.20 11.68 14.79
C PHE A 143 14.11 12.02 13.78
N MET A 144 13.11 12.84 14.15
CA MET A 144 12.09 13.31 13.22
C MET A 144 12.69 14.17 12.10
N GLU A 145 13.66 15.04 12.41
CA GLU A 145 14.39 15.79 11.40
C GLU A 145 15.19 14.86 10.47
N PHE A 146 15.86 13.84 11.03
CA PHE A 146 16.59 12.84 10.24
C PHE A 146 15.67 12.07 9.29
N LEU A 147 14.48 11.64 9.75
CA LEU A 147 13.51 10.92 8.90
C LEU A 147 13.06 11.75 7.68
N GLN A 148 13.09 13.07 7.77
CA GLN A 148 12.76 14.00 6.69
C GLN A 148 13.97 14.41 5.83
N SER A 149 15.18 13.94 6.18
CA SER A 149 16.40 14.20 5.40
C SER A 149 16.39 13.45 4.07
N GLY A 150 17.12 13.98 3.08
CA GLY A 150 17.27 13.31 1.78
C GLY A 150 17.82 11.89 1.90
N GLU A 151 18.74 11.63 2.84
CA GLU A 151 19.30 10.30 3.09
C GLU A 151 18.24 9.29 3.54
N ALA A 152 17.40 9.66 4.51
CA ALA A 152 16.33 8.80 4.98
C ALA A 152 15.23 8.60 3.92
N LEU A 153 14.86 9.68 3.22
CA LEU A 153 13.84 9.62 2.16
C LEU A 153 14.29 8.74 0.98
N ASP A 154 15.56 8.69 0.65
CA ASP A 154 16.08 7.81 -0.39
C ASP A 154 16.00 6.32 0.03
N VAL A 155 16.19 6.01 1.32
CA VAL A 155 15.98 4.65 1.84
C VAL A 155 14.51 4.26 1.73
N PHE A 156 13.57 5.14 2.07
CA PHE A 156 12.14 4.87 1.96
C PHE A 156 11.70 4.68 0.50
N LYS A 157 12.19 5.53 -0.43
CA LYS A 157 11.92 5.36 -1.86
C LYS A 157 12.45 4.02 -2.39
N ALA A 158 13.65 3.62 -1.98
CA ALA A 158 14.20 2.31 -2.35
C ALA A 158 13.38 1.13 -1.84
N ALA A 159 12.63 1.31 -0.74
CA ALA A 159 11.68 0.34 -0.21
C ALA A 159 10.28 0.41 -0.86
N GLY A 160 10.07 1.27 -1.85
CA GLY A 160 8.81 1.39 -2.59
C GLY A 160 7.82 2.41 -2.03
N PHE A 161 8.19 3.21 -1.01
CA PHE A 161 7.33 4.31 -0.54
C PHE A 161 7.40 5.52 -1.47
N SER A 162 6.28 6.21 -1.60
CA SER A 162 6.25 7.59 -2.07
C SER A 162 6.55 8.54 -0.90
N VAL A 163 7.28 9.60 -1.19
CA VAL A 163 7.60 10.63 -0.19
C VAL A 163 6.57 11.73 -0.29
N ASN A 164 5.96 12.06 0.83
CA ASN A 164 5.04 13.18 0.93
C ASN A 164 5.87 14.45 1.08
N ALA A 165 6.39 14.99 -0.02
CA ALA A 165 7.07 16.27 0.01
C ALA A 165 6.02 17.34 0.34
N GLN A 166 6.12 17.94 1.52
CA GLN A 166 5.44 19.20 1.76
C GLN A 166 6.12 20.24 0.86
N GLU A 167 5.40 20.71 -0.18
CA GLU A 167 5.77 21.91 -0.92
C GLU A 167 5.62 23.17 -0.05
#